data_f74fa751c1cf2ef333ff73546446b29b
#
_entry.id   f74fa751c1cf2ef333ff73546446b29b
#
_cell.length_a   1.000
_cell.length_b   1.000
_cell.length_c   1.000
_cell.angle_alpha   90.00
_cell.angle_beta   90.00
_cell.angle_gamma   90.00
#
_symmetry.space_group_name_H-M   'P 1'
#
loop_
_entity.id
_entity.type
_entity.pdbx_description
1 polymer ?
#
loop_
_entity_poly.entity_id
_entity_poly.type
_entity_poly.pdbx_seq_one_letter_code
_entity_poly.pdbx_strand_id
1 'polypeptide(L)' 'MLIVSRRDAESILIRPGDGIDPTMTLGDLFEHGPIEITIFSSNGNRVKMGVQAPEELAIWRKKAEEAV' A
#
# COMPACT_ATOMS: atom_id res chain seq x y z
N MET A 1 1.04 2.11 10.58
CA MET A 1 1.54 2.71 9.33
C MET A 1 2.77 1.96 8.85
N LEU A 2 2.82 1.61 7.59
CA LEU A 2 3.99 0.99 6.98
C LEU A 2 4.84 2.08 6.33
N ILE A 3 6.14 2.10 6.66
CA ILE A 3 7.07 3.06 6.05
C ILE A 3 7.88 2.33 5.00
N VAL A 4 7.87 2.83 3.77
CA VAL A 4 8.60 2.21 2.66
C VAL A 4 9.32 3.28 1.85
N SER A 5 10.42 2.88 1.21
CA SER A 5 11.12 3.72 0.23
C SER A 5 10.99 3.06 -1.14
N ARG A 6 10.69 3.87 -2.16
CA ARG A 6 10.55 3.37 -3.53
C ARG A 6 11.39 4.22 -4.47
N ARG A 7 11.95 3.56 -5.48
CA ARG A 7 12.69 4.22 -6.55
C ARG A 7 11.81 4.32 -7.79
N ASP A 8 12.31 5.01 -8.80
CA ASP A 8 11.60 5.11 -10.08
C ASP A 8 11.18 3.74 -10.56
N ALA A 9 9.97 3.65 -11.07
CA ALA A 9 9.35 2.46 -11.64
C ALA A 9 9.10 1.32 -10.65
N GLU A 10 9.46 1.48 -9.38
CA GLU A 10 9.07 0.52 -8.34
C GLU A 10 7.66 0.85 -7.87
N SER A 11 6.95 -0.16 -7.40
CA SER A 11 5.55 -0.02 -7.04
C SER A 11 5.25 -0.57 -5.66
N ILE A 12 4.10 -0.16 -5.16
CA ILE A 12 3.46 -0.78 -4.00
C ILE A 12 2.14 -1.33 -4.48
N LEU A 13 1.85 -2.57 -4.14
CA LEU A 13 0.58 -3.21 -4.49
C LEU A 13 -0.25 -3.34 -3.23
N ILE A 14 -1.47 -2.87 -3.28
CA ILE A 14 -2.42 -3.01 -2.19
C ILE A 14 -3.50 -3.96 -2.66
N ARG A 15 -3.69 -5.05 -1.95
CA ARG A 15 -4.57 -6.13 -2.37
C ARG A 15 -5.25 -6.76 -1.17
N PRO A 16 -6.29 -7.58 -1.37
CA PRO A 16 -6.90 -8.29 -0.27
C PRO A 16 -5.88 -9.18 0.44
N GLY A 17 -5.91 -9.16 1.76
CA GLY A 17 -5.03 -10.01 2.55
C GLY A 17 -5.51 -11.46 2.55
N ASP A 18 -4.64 -12.36 2.99
CA ASP A 18 -5.00 -13.76 3.15
C ASP A 18 -6.08 -13.87 4.23
N GLY A 19 -7.11 -14.65 3.95
CA GLY A 19 -8.19 -14.87 4.92
C GLY A 19 -9.21 -13.75 5.03
N ILE A 20 -9.13 -12.75 4.15
CA ILE A 20 -10.16 -11.71 4.14
C ILE A 20 -11.52 -12.34 3.79
N ASP A 21 -12.57 -11.87 4.44
CA ASP A 21 -13.94 -12.31 4.16
C ASP A 21 -14.36 -11.74 2.80
N PRO A 22 -14.59 -12.58 1.79
CA PRO A 22 -14.94 -12.09 0.45
C PRO A 22 -16.32 -11.46 0.38
N THR A 23 -17.14 -11.59 1.43
CA THR A 23 -18.47 -10.98 1.47
C THR A 23 -18.44 -9.63 2.18
N MET A 24 -17.28 -9.19 2.65
CA MET A 24 -17.13 -7.89 3.30
C MET A 24 -17.52 -6.77 2.33
N THR A 25 -18.29 -5.81 2.80
CA THR A 25 -18.68 -4.65 1.99
C THR A 25 -17.55 -3.60 2.01
N LEU A 26 -17.58 -2.70 1.05
CA LEU A 26 -16.63 -1.57 1.06
C LEU A 26 -16.83 -0.72 2.31
N GLY A 27 -18.08 -0.56 2.75
CA GLY A 27 -18.34 0.18 3.98
C GLY A 27 -17.67 -0.45 5.18
N ASP A 28 -17.72 -1.77 5.27
CA ASP A 28 -17.06 -2.50 6.36
C ASP A 28 -15.53 -2.36 6.25
N LEU A 29 -14.99 -2.50 5.04
CA LEU A 29 -13.55 -2.44 4.83
C LEU A 29 -12.98 -1.09 5.25
N PHE A 30 -13.66 -0.01 4.91
CA PHE A 30 -13.18 1.34 5.19
C PHE A 30 -13.83 1.97 6.43
N GLU A 31 -14.38 1.14 7.32
CA GLU A 31 -15.07 1.63 8.51
C GLU A 31 -14.21 2.55 9.37
N HIS A 32 -12.93 2.27 9.47
CA HIS A 32 -12.00 3.03 10.32
C HIS A 32 -11.19 4.08 9.53
N GLY A 33 -11.55 4.31 8.29
CA GLY A 33 -10.93 5.34 7.49
C GLY A 33 -10.41 4.84 6.15
N PRO A 34 -9.95 5.76 5.31
CA PRO A 34 -9.48 5.42 3.98
C PRO A 34 -8.05 4.90 4.00
N ILE A 35 -7.58 4.48 2.82
CA ILE A 35 -6.16 4.26 2.61
C ILE A 35 -5.53 5.64 2.48
N GLU A 36 -4.49 5.88 3.27
CA GLU A 36 -3.80 7.16 3.24
C GLU A 36 -2.32 6.93 2.94
N ILE A 37 -1.81 7.63 1.95
CA ILE A 37 -0.39 7.57 1.58
C ILE A 37 0.21 8.94 1.81
N THR A 38 1.24 8.99 2.66
CA THR A 38 1.90 10.24 3.01
C THR A 38 3.33 10.21 2.49
N ILE A 39 3.73 11.26 1.79
CA ILE A 39 5.11 11.41 1.32
C ILE A 39 5.90 12.10 2.41
N PHE A 40 6.90 11.42 2.96
CA PHE A 40 7.73 11.99 4.02
C PHE A 40 8.94 12.73 3.48
N SER A 41 9.54 12.21 2.41
CA SER A 41 10.69 12.86 1.81
C SER A 41 10.87 12.36 0.39
N SER A 42 11.50 13.19 -0.42
CA SER A 42 11.83 12.88 -1.80
C SER A 42 13.27 13.32 -2.02
N ASN A 43 14.11 12.43 -2.53
CA ASN A 43 15.53 12.71 -2.66
C ASN A 43 16.08 11.95 -3.87
N GLY A 44 16.43 12.69 -4.92
CA GLY A 44 16.85 12.10 -6.17
C GLY A 44 15.73 11.27 -6.77
N ASN A 45 16.00 10.00 -7.03
CA ASN A 45 15.01 9.09 -7.59
C ASN A 45 14.34 8.22 -6.52
N ARG A 46 14.47 8.59 -5.25
CA ARG A 46 13.92 7.81 -4.14
C ARG A 46 12.87 8.62 -3.39
N VAL A 47 11.77 7.98 -3.03
CA VAL A 47 10.70 8.57 -2.24
C VAL A 47 10.45 7.71 -1.02
N LYS A 48 10.41 8.35 0.14
CA LYS A 48 10.03 7.69 1.39
C LYS A 48 8.59 8.03 1.69
N MET A 49 7.77 7.02 1.92
CA MET A 49 6.35 7.23 2.16
C MET A 49 5.82 6.33 3.27
N GLY A 50 4.72 6.78 3.88
CA GLY A 50 3.98 5.98 4.84
C GLY A 50 2.66 5.56 4.21
N VAL A 51 2.30 4.29 4.37
CA VAL A 51 1.03 3.77 3.88
C VAL A 51 0.22 3.31 5.07
N GLN A 52 -0.96 3.89 5.22
CA GLN A 52 -1.91 3.50 6.24
C GLN A 52 -3.14 2.93 5.56
N ALA A 53 -3.46 1.68 5.89
CA ALA A 53 -4.56 0.97 5.22
C ALA A 53 -5.24 0.05 6.23
N PRO A 54 -6.49 -0.37 5.95
CA PRO A 54 -7.16 -1.37 6.77
C PRO A 54 -6.32 -2.64 6.91
N GLU A 55 -6.41 -3.28 8.08
CA GLU A 55 -5.66 -4.51 8.36
C GLU A 55 -6.01 -5.65 7.41
N GLU A 56 -7.21 -5.63 6.85
CA GLU A 56 -7.68 -6.65 5.94
C GLU A 56 -6.95 -6.63 4.60
N LEU A 57 -6.22 -5.56 4.31
CA LEU A 57 -5.48 -5.42 3.07
C LEU A 57 -4.01 -5.75 3.29
N ALA A 58 -3.39 -6.34 2.27
CA ALA A 58 -1.97 -6.61 2.26
C ALA A 58 -1.26 -5.59 1.37
N ILE A 59 -0.06 -5.20 1.77
CA ILE A 59 0.75 -4.23 1.04
C ILE A 59 2.03 -4.94 0.62
N TRP A 60 2.23 -5.04 -0.70
CA TRP A 60 3.37 -5.73 -1.28
C TRP A 60 4.25 -4.75 -2.03
N ARG A 61 5.55 -5.00 -2.04
CA ARG A 61 6.50 -4.22 -2.82
C ARG A 61 6.76 -4.92 -4.14
N LYS A 62 6.83 -4.13 -5.22
CA LYS A 62 7.12 -4.65 -6.55
C LYS A 62 8.28 -3.86 -7.13
N LYS A 63 9.31 -4.56 -7.57
CA LYS A 63 10.48 -3.94 -8.18
C LYS A 63 10.22 -3.56 -9.63
N ALA A 64 11.01 -2.62 -10.13
CA ALA A 64 10.84 -2.11 -11.49
C ALA A 64 10.94 -3.20 -12.56
N GLU A 65 11.80 -4.17 -12.38
CA GLU A 65 12.04 -5.23 -13.36
C GLU A 65 11.02 -6.36 -13.29
N GLU A 66 10.09 -6.32 -12.34
CA GLU A 66 9.04 -7.34 -12.23
C GLU A 66 7.91 -6.97 -13.17
N ALA A 67 8.08 -7.30 -14.44
CA ALA A 67 7.07 -7.02 -15.45
C ALA A 67 5.79 -7.79 -15.18
N VAL A 68 4.69 -7.22 -15.58
CA VAL A 68 3.37 -7.82 -15.44
C VAL A 68 2.98 -8.51 -16.74
#